data_340e5247171f5d365986f8d1beb464ad
#
_entry.id   340e5247171f5d365986f8d1beb464ad
#
_cell.length_a   1.000
_cell.length_b   1.000
_cell.length_c   1.000
_cell.angle_alpha   90.00
_cell.angle_beta   90.00
_cell.angle_gamma   90.00
#
_symmetry.space_group_name_H-M   'P 1'
#
loop_
_entity.id
_entity.type
_entity.pdbx_description
1 polymer ?
#
loop_
_entity_poly.entity_id
_entity_poly.type
_entity_poly.pdbx_seq_one_letter_code
_entity_poly.pdbx_strand_id
1 'polypeptide(L)'
;MPVGVPKVPFRIPGEEDAVWVDVNRLYRERLLFLGQEIDSEISNQLVGLMVYLSIEDNTQDIFLFINSPGGWIIPGIALYDTMQFVDSDVHTICMGLAASMGSFILAGGEITKRLAFPHARVMIHQPASSFYKAQTGECILESEEILNIRETITRIYVQRTGQNFFIISEDMERDIFMSAVEARDYGIIDLISVNL
;
A
#
# COMPACT_ATOMS: atom_id res chain seq x y z
N MET A 1 16.65 -6.89 -4.76
CA MET A 1 17.29 -8.21 -4.60
C MET A 1 16.33 -9.06 -3.79
N PRO A 2 15.78 -10.13 -4.30
CA PRO A 2 15.01 -11.00 -3.43
C PRO A 2 16.00 -11.63 -2.45
N VAL A 3 16.02 -11.11 -1.24
CA VAL A 3 16.55 -11.85 -0.11
C VAL A 3 15.78 -13.16 -0.14
N GLY A 4 16.49 -14.29 -0.23
CA GLY A 4 15.85 -15.60 -0.28
C GLY A 4 14.80 -15.68 0.80
N VAL A 5 13.61 -16.11 0.41
CA VAL A 5 12.46 -16.21 1.32
C VAL A 5 12.90 -17.07 2.51
N PRO A 6 12.94 -16.53 3.74
CA PRO A 6 13.42 -17.31 4.87
C PRO A 6 12.49 -18.51 5.07
N LYS A 7 13.07 -19.68 5.32
CA LYS A 7 12.31 -20.86 5.67
C LYS A 7 12.12 -20.90 7.17
N VAL A 8 10.92 -21.27 7.59
CA VAL A 8 10.59 -21.45 9.02
C VAL A 8 10.20 -22.90 9.28
N PRO A 9 10.61 -23.49 10.42
CA PRO A 9 10.18 -24.82 10.78
C PRO A 9 8.68 -24.82 11.08
N PHE A 10 7.94 -25.71 10.40
CA PHE A 10 6.52 -25.91 10.62
C PHE A 10 6.24 -27.34 11.02
N ARG A 11 5.50 -27.51 12.11
CA ARG A 11 5.03 -28.82 12.56
C ARG A 11 3.57 -29.00 12.16
N ILE A 12 3.33 -29.95 11.26
CA ILE A 12 1.96 -30.31 10.89
C ILE A 12 1.31 -31.00 12.12
N PRO A 13 0.08 -30.60 12.53
CA PRO A 13 -0.60 -31.26 13.62
C PRO A 13 -0.73 -32.77 13.36
N GLY A 14 -0.13 -33.61 14.23
CA GLY A 14 -0.13 -35.05 14.10
C GLY A 14 1.16 -35.68 13.53
N GLU A 15 2.13 -34.86 13.07
CA GLU A 15 3.45 -35.32 12.65
C GLU A 15 4.53 -34.99 13.69
N GLU A 16 5.49 -35.91 13.88
CA GLU A 16 6.58 -35.67 14.85
C GLU A 16 7.67 -34.75 14.31
N ASP A 17 7.88 -34.70 12.99
CA ASP A 17 8.94 -33.96 12.34
C ASP A 17 8.47 -32.58 11.85
N ALA A 18 9.30 -31.55 12.04
CA ALA A 18 9.07 -30.22 11.51
C ALA A 18 9.56 -30.14 10.05
N VAL A 19 8.67 -29.69 9.15
CA VAL A 19 9.01 -29.42 7.76
C VAL A 19 9.39 -27.94 7.62
N TRP A 20 10.49 -27.66 6.91
CA TRP A 20 10.88 -26.31 6.59
C TRP A 20 9.99 -25.77 5.45
N VAL A 21 9.13 -24.81 5.79
CA VAL A 21 8.24 -24.14 4.84
C VAL A 21 8.70 -22.70 4.58
N ASP A 22 8.46 -22.21 3.38
CA ASP A 22 8.72 -20.83 3.03
C ASP A 22 7.79 -19.89 3.81
N VAL A 23 8.16 -18.61 3.90
CA VAL A 23 7.38 -17.53 4.54
C VAL A 23 5.95 -17.39 3.96
N ASN A 24 5.65 -18.07 2.85
CA ASN A 24 4.28 -18.24 2.32
C ASN A 24 3.26 -18.72 3.36
N ARG A 25 3.72 -19.29 4.48
CA ARG A 25 2.85 -19.56 5.62
C ARG A 25 2.29 -18.29 6.24
N LEU A 26 3.05 -17.18 6.27
CA LEU A 26 2.56 -15.89 6.76
C LEU A 26 1.35 -15.42 5.96
N TYR A 27 1.28 -15.73 4.67
CA TYR A 27 0.11 -15.44 3.85
C TYR A 27 -1.15 -16.19 4.30
N ARG A 28 -0.98 -17.40 4.81
CA ARG A 28 -2.10 -18.17 5.42
C ARG A 28 -2.57 -17.58 6.75
N GLU A 29 -1.66 -16.93 7.48
CA GLU A 29 -1.98 -16.15 8.68
C GLU A 29 -2.47 -14.72 8.32
N ARG A 30 -2.79 -14.48 7.04
CA ARG A 30 -3.29 -13.22 6.49
C ARG A 30 -2.32 -12.04 6.60
N LEU A 31 -1.01 -12.31 6.75
CA LEU A 31 0.05 -11.31 6.80
C LEU A 31 0.67 -11.16 5.42
N LEU A 32 0.42 -10.04 4.77
CA LEU A 32 0.91 -9.70 3.44
C LEU A 32 2.02 -8.63 3.55
N PHE A 33 2.94 -8.61 2.59
CA PHE A 33 4.09 -7.71 2.63
C PHE A 33 4.28 -6.99 1.29
N LEU A 34 4.24 -5.66 1.35
CA LEU A 34 4.66 -4.76 0.28
C LEU A 34 6.03 -4.17 0.68
N GLY A 35 7.10 -4.93 0.43
CA GLY A 35 8.47 -4.61 0.86
C GLY A 35 9.39 -4.11 -0.26
N GLN A 36 8.83 -3.68 -1.39
CA GLN A 36 9.57 -3.28 -2.59
C GLN A 36 8.84 -2.19 -3.37
N GLU A 37 9.40 -1.80 -4.50
CA GLU A 37 8.72 -0.94 -5.48
C GLU A 37 7.47 -1.62 -6.02
N ILE A 38 6.41 -0.82 -6.24
CA ILE A 38 5.12 -1.28 -6.75
C ILE A 38 5.22 -1.41 -8.27
N ASP A 39 5.24 -2.62 -8.76
CA ASP A 39 5.14 -2.99 -10.15
C ASP A 39 3.94 -3.93 -10.40
N SER A 40 3.77 -4.37 -11.64
CA SER A 40 2.66 -5.26 -12.00
C SER A 40 2.79 -6.65 -11.36
N GLU A 41 4.00 -7.12 -11.05
CA GLU A 41 4.21 -8.44 -10.49
C GLU A 41 3.75 -8.48 -9.03
N ILE A 42 4.29 -7.60 -8.18
CA ILE A 42 3.91 -7.57 -6.77
C ILE A 42 2.44 -7.17 -6.57
N SER A 43 1.92 -6.24 -7.39
CA SER A 43 0.51 -5.85 -7.35
C SER A 43 -0.40 -7.04 -7.64
N ASN A 44 -0.16 -7.78 -8.73
CA ASN A 44 -0.96 -8.95 -9.08
C ASN A 44 -0.89 -10.06 -8.03
N GLN A 45 0.27 -10.27 -7.41
CA GLN A 45 0.43 -11.23 -6.32
C GLN A 45 -0.42 -10.84 -5.10
N LEU A 46 -0.34 -9.59 -4.65
CA LEU A 46 -1.11 -9.10 -3.51
C LEU A 46 -2.60 -9.06 -3.79
N VAL A 47 -3.02 -8.63 -4.98
CA VAL A 47 -4.43 -8.67 -5.43
C VAL A 47 -4.96 -10.11 -5.38
N GLY A 48 -4.23 -11.06 -5.97
CA GLY A 48 -4.63 -12.46 -5.96
C GLY A 48 -4.74 -13.06 -4.55
N LEU A 49 -3.79 -12.71 -3.66
CA LEU A 49 -3.81 -13.15 -2.27
C LEU A 49 -4.98 -12.54 -1.48
N MET A 50 -5.25 -11.24 -1.63
CA MET A 50 -6.36 -10.57 -0.93
C MET A 50 -7.71 -11.16 -1.34
N VAL A 51 -7.92 -11.36 -2.65
CA VAL A 51 -9.15 -11.98 -3.16
C VAL A 51 -9.29 -13.41 -2.65
N TYR A 52 -8.21 -14.21 -2.71
CA TYR A 52 -8.24 -15.58 -2.21
C TYR A 52 -8.58 -15.66 -0.72
N LEU A 53 -7.90 -14.85 0.11
CA LEU A 53 -8.11 -14.84 1.56
C LEU A 53 -9.52 -14.35 1.93
N SER A 54 -10.06 -13.38 1.21
CA SER A 54 -11.43 -12.90 1.42
C SER A 54 -12.47 -13.96 1.05
N ILE A 55 -12.24 -14.76 -0.02
CA ILE A 55 -13.12 -15.88 -0.38
C ILE A 55 -13.03 -17.03 0.63
N GLU A 56 -11.84 -17.29 1.18
CA GLU A 56 -11.61 -18.36 2.16
C GLU A 56 -12.36 -18.10 3.47
N ASP A 57 -12.23 -16.89 4.02
CA ASP A 57 -12.96 -16.44 5.22
C ASP A 57 -13.02 -14.90 5.25
N ASN A 58 -14.15 -14.33 4.91
CA ASN A 58 -14.35 -12.88 4.88
C ASN A 58 -14.58 -12.24 6.26
N THR A 59 -14.65 -13.05 7.32
CA THR A 59 -14.83 -12.55 8.71
C THR A 59 -13.52 -12.21 9.39
N GLN A 60 -12.39 -12.62 8.80
CA GLN A 60 -11.07 -12.35 9.33
C GLN A 60 -10.37 -11.23 8.57
N ASP A 61 -9.71 -10.37 9.32
CA ASP A 61 -8.96 -9.23 8.79
C ASP A 61 -7.70 -9.67 8.02
N ILE A 62 -7.26 -8.83 7.09
CA ILE A 62 -6.00 -8.97 6.34
C ILE A 62 -5.04 -7.89 6.83
N PHE A 63 -3.76 -8.22 7.02
CA PHE A 63 -2.72 -7.31 7.49
C PHE A 63 -1.68 -7.09 6.39
N LEU A 64 -1.62 -5.87 5.86
CA LEU A 64 -0.66 -5.46 4.83
C LEU A 64 0.45 -4.61 5.45
N PHE A 65 1.65 -5.20 5.56
CA PHE A 65 2.85 -4.52 6.00
C PHE A 65 3.53 -3.80 4.83
N ILE A 66 3.82 -2.51 4.99
CA ILE A 66 4.30 -1.63 3.93
C ILE A 66 5.67 -1.06 4.29
N ASN A 67 6.65 -1.33 3.42
CA ASN A 67 7.96 -0.68 3.39
C ASN A 67 8.35 -0.48 1.91
N SER A 68 7.78 0.55 1.29
CA SER A 68 7.84 0.75 -0.16
C SER A 68 8.16 2.21 -0.52
N PRO A 69 9.04 2.44 -1.48
CA PRO A 69 9.26 3.77 -2.05
C PRO A 69 8.11 4.25 -2.96
N GLY A 70 7.10 3.42 -3.18
CA GLY A 70 6.06 3.63 -4.18
C GLY A 70 6.35 2.87 -5.47
N GLY A 71 5.93 3.39 -6.59
CA GLY A 71 6.13 2.78 -7.90
C GLY A 71 5.04 3.15 -8.90
N TRP A 72 4.67 2.24 -9.77
CA TRP A 72 3.77 2.51 -10.88
C TRP A 72 2.33 2.75 -10.40
N ILE A 73 1.69 3.74 -11.00
CA ILE A 73 0.39 4.24 -10.58
C ILE A 73 -0.70 3.19 -10.80
N ILE A 74 -0.79 2.64 -12.02
CA ILE A 74 -1.87 1.71 -12.38
C ILE A 74 -1.85 0.43 -11.52
N PRO A 75 -0.70 -0.24 -11.31
CA PRO A 75 -0.61 -1.33 -10.35
C PRO A 75 -1.00 -0.93 -8.91
N GLY A 76 -0.63 0.29 -8.49
CA GLY A 76 -1.01 0.80 -7.17
C GLY A 76 -2.50 1.05 -7.02
N ILE A 77 -3.17 1.62 -8.03
CA ILE A 77 -4.62 1.81 -8.04
C ILE A 77 -5.33 0.45 -8.02
N ALA A 78 -4.87 -0.52 -8.83
CA ALA A 78 -5.46 -1.87 -8.84
C ALA A 78 -5.41 -2.54 -7.45
N LEU A 79 -4.30 -2.36 -6.73
CA LEU A 79 -4.17 -2.87 -5.36
C LEU A 79 -5.11 -2.12 -4.40
N TYR A 80 -5.18 -0.78 -4.49
CA TYR A 80 -6.09 0.03 -3.69
C TYR A 80 -7.55 -0.37 -3.90
N ASP A 81 -7.98 -0.46 -5.16
CA ASP A 81 -9.37 -0.83 -5.49
C ASP A 81 -9.71 -2.23 -4.98
N THR A 82 -8.75 -3.17 -5.04
CA THR A 82 -8.93 -4.51 -4.47
C THR A 82 -9.11 -4.45 -2.95
N MET A 83 -8.34 -3.61 -2.25
CA MET A 83 -8.51 -3.41 -0.80
C MET A 83 -9.91 -2.88 -0.44
N GLN A 84 -10.52 -2.06 -1.31
CA GLN A 84 -11.88 -1.56 -1.11
C GLN A 84 -12.96 -2.58 -1.53
N PHE A 85 -12.61 -3.53 -2.41
CA PHE A 85 -13.55 -4.50 -2.98
C PHE A 85 -13.74 -5.73 -2.11
N VAL A 86 -12.68 -6.20 -1.44
CA VAL A 86 -12.74 -7.40 -0.59
C VAL A 86 -13.60 -7.15 0.66
N ASP A 87 -14.36 -8.15 1.08
CA ASP A 87 -15.23 -8.04 2.27
C ASP A 87 -14.44 -8.03 3.58
N SER A 88 -13.22 -8.61 3.58
CA SER A 88 -12.32 -8.59 4.74
C SER A 88 -11.72 -7.21 4.95
N ASP A 89 -11.71 -6.70 6.18
CA ASP A 89 -11.05 -5.44 6.49
C ASP A 89 -9.54 -5.56 6.30
N VAL A 90 -8.95 -4.59 5.59
CA VAL A 90 -7.50 -4.56 5.34
C VAL A 90 -6.84 -3.57 6.28
N HIS A 91 -6.07 -4.10 7.25
CA HIS A 91 -5.15 -3.30 8.06
C HIS A 91 -3.93 -2.93 7.24
N THR A 92 -3.52 -1.68 7.29
CA THR A 92 -2.27 -1.24 6.68
C THR A 92 -1.28 -0.80 7.76
N ILE A 93 -0.05 -1.30 7.70
CA ILE A 93 0.97 -1.07 8.70
C ILE A 93 2.25 -0.57 8.03
N CYS A 94 2.57 0.71 8.22
CA CYS A 94 3.83 1.27 7.73
C CYS A 94 5.00 0.87 8.64
N MET A 95 5.96 0.13 8.10
CA MET A 95 7.23 -0.20 8.75
C MET A 95 8.39 0.32 7.89
N GLY A 96 9.10 1.34 8.38
CA GLY A 96 10.17 1.99 7.64
C GLY A 96 9.66 3.13 6.77
N LEU A 97 9.33 2.88 5.51
CA LEU A 97 8.92 3.91 4.56
C LEU A 97 7.63 3.54 3.83
N ALA A 98 6.70 4.47 3.74
CA ALA A 98 5.59 4.43 2.79
C ALA A 98 5.60 5.73 1.97
N ALA A 99 6.13 5.68 0.75
CA ALA A 99 6.26 6.86 -0.10
C ALA A 99 5.44 6.75 -1.40
N SER A 100 4.97 7.90 -1.92
CA SER A 100 4.28 7.94 -3.21
C SER A 100 3.08 6.99 -3.25
N MET A 101 3.01 6.07 -4.22
CA MET A 101 1.97 5.04 -4.25
C MET A 101 1.95 4.14 -3.00
N GLY A 102 3.09 4.00 -2.28
CA GLY A 102 3.12 3.29 -0.99
C GLY A 102 2.32 4.00 0.11
N SER A 103 2.35 5.33 0.16
CA SER A 103 1.52 6.11 1.08
C SER A 103 0.04 6.11 0.68
N PHE A 104 -0.23 6.04 -0.61
CA PHE A 104 -1.59 5.88 -1.14
C PHE A 104 -2.23 4.55 -0.71
N ILE A 105 -1.48 3.45 -0.82
CA ILE A 105 -1.90 2.14 -0.31
C ILE A 105 -2.07 2.18 1.22
N LEU A 106 -1.16 2.82 1.96
CA LEU A 106 -1.26 2.97 3.41
C LEU A 106 -2.57 3.68 3.80
N ALA A 107 -2.91 4.79 3.14
CA ALA A 107 -4.16 5.51 3.36
C ALA A 107 -5.40 4.70 2.96
N GLY A 108 -5.24 3.71 2.07
CA GLY A 108 -6.30 2.82 1.58
C GLY A 108 -6.78 1.78 2.59
N GLY A 109 -6.08 1.55 3.68
CA GLY A 109 -6.51 0.63 4.74
C GLY A 109 -7.86 0.99 5.34
N GLU A 110 -8.52 0.05 6.02
CA GLU A 110 -9.80 0.31 6.68
C GLU A 110 -9.65 1.43 7.73
N ILE A 111 -10.64 2.31 7.79
CA ILE A 111 -10.65 3.43 8.74
C ILE A 111 -10.57 2.88 10.17
N THR A 112 -9.73 3.47 10.99
CA THR A 112 -9.30 3.05 12.34
C THR A 112 -8.28 1.91 12.36
N LYS A 113 -7.92 1.32 11.19
CA LYS A 113 -7.02 0.17 11.08
C LYS A 113 -5.74 0.48 10.28
N ARG A 114 -5.42 1.77 10.11
CA ARG A 114 -4.20 2.25 9.43
C ARG A 114 -3.16 2.63 10.49
N LEU A 115 -2.01 1.94 10.47
CA LEU A 115 -0.98 2.08 11.51
C LEU A 115 0.37 2.48 10.92
N ALA A 116 1.20 3.10 11.74
CA ALA A 116 2.63 3.22 11.48
C ALA A 116 3.45 2.92 12.73
N PHE A 117 4.65 2.38 12.54
CA PHE A 117 5.62 2.28 13.62
C PHE A 117 6.19 3.66 13.97
N PRO A 118 6.66 3.89 15.20
CA PRO A 118 7.05 5.22 15.69
C PRO A 118 8.11 5.93 14.85
N HIS A 119 9.01 5.18 14.23
CA HIS A 119 10.09 5.69 13.41
C HIS A 119 9.83 5.59 11.91
N ALA A 120 8.63 5.17 11.51
CA ALA A 120 8.24 5.13 10.11
C ALA A 120 8.15 6.54 9.51
N ARG A 121 8.36 6.60 8.19
CA ARG A 121 8.24 7.82 7.40
C ARG A 121 7.18 7.62 6.32
N VAL A 122 6.39 8.63 6.12
CA VAL A 122 5.38 8.68 5.07
C VAL A 122 5.69 9.83 4.15
N MET A 123 5.54 9.65 2.83
CA MET A 123 5.76 10.73 1.86
C MET A 123 4.65 10.73 0.82
N ILE A 124 4.12 11.91 0.55
CA ILE A 124 3.17 12.16 -0.52
C ILE A 124 3.77 13.09 -1.56
N HIS A 125 3.43 12.87 -2.83
CA HIS A 125 3.71 13.75 -3.94
C HIS A 125 2.77 13.45 -5.12
N GLN A 126 2.75 14.34 -6.11
CA GLN A 126 1.96 14.15 -7.33
C GLN A 126 2.54 13.04 -8.21
N PRO A 127 1.71 12.42 -9.07
CA PRO A 127 2.19 11.53 -10.12
C PRO A 127 3.26 12.18 -11.00
N ALA A 128 4.30 11.42 -11.28
CA ALA A 128 5.34 11.83 -12.21
C ALA A 128 5.34 10.93 -13.43
N SER A 129 5.55 11.52 -14.62
CA SER A 129 5.78 10.78 -15.86
C SER A 129 7.24 10.89 -16.30
N SER A 130 7.75 9.83 -16.90
CA SER A 130 9.07 9.89 -17.56
C SER A 130 8.92 10.51 -18.95
N PHE A 131 9.87 11.37 -19.31
CA PHE A 131 9.96 11.91 -20.66
C PHE A 131 10.17 10.79 -21.68
N TYR A 132 9.28 10.69 -22.68
CA TYR A 132 9.49 9.84 -23.83
C TYR A 132 9.23 10.62 -25.13
N LYS A 133 9.77 10.11 -26.25
CA LYS A 133 9.55 10.72 -27.55
C LYS A 133 8.22 10.20 -28.11
N ALA A 134 7.25 11.08 -28.22
CA ALA A 134 5.96 10.81 -28.81
C ALA A 134 5.56 11.92 -29.81
N GLN A 135 4.53 11.67 -30.60
CA GLN A 135 3.92 12.69 -31.42
C GLN A 135 3.23 13.73 -30.54
N THR A 136 3.17 14.99 -31.00
CA THR A 136 2.60 16.09 -30.19
C THR A 136 1.19 15.79 -29.69
N GLY A 137 0.33 15.17 -30.50
CA GLY A 137 -1.02 14.79 -30.11
C GLY A 137 -1.05 13.75 -29.00
N GLU A 138 -0.15 12.77 -29.03
CA GLU A 138 -0.01 11.75 -27.98
C GLU A 138 0.46 12.36 -26.66
N CYS A 139 1.40 13.30 -26.70
CA CYS A 139 1.86 14.01 -25.50
C CYS A 139 0.73 14.79 -24.82
N ILE A 140 -0.18 15.41 -25.58
CA ILE A 140 -1.32 16.14 -25.03
C ILE A 140 -2.27 15.17 -24.35
N LEU A 141 -2.67 14.09 -25.04
CA LEU A 141 -3.59 13.09 -24.49
C LEU A 141 -3.06 12.44 -23.22
N GLU A 142 -1.77 12.13 -23.19
CA GLU A 142 -1.15 11.54 -22.00
C GLU A 142 -1.07 12.55 -20.84
N SER A 143 -0.78 13.82 -21.14
CA SER A 143 -0.79 14.87 -20.12
C SER A 143 -2.18 15.05 -19.50
N GLU A 144 -3.24 15.00 -20.32
CA GLU A 144 -4.62 15.05 -19.83
C GLU A 144 -4.95 13.85 -18.95
N GLU A 145 -4.51 12.64 -19.33
CA GLU A 145 -4.73 11.43 -18.54
C GLU A 145 -3.99 11.47 -17.19
N ILE A 146 -2.74 11.95 -17.18
CA ILE A 146 -1.97 12.13 -15.94
C ILE A 146 -2.64 13.14 -15.01
N LEU A 147 -3.22 14.22 -15.54
CA LEU A 147 -3.99 15.18 -14.76
C LEU A 147 -5.26 14.56 -14.17
N ASN A 148 -5.97 13.73 -14.92
CA ASN A 148 -7.15 13.00 -14.45
C ASN A 148 -6.78 12.02 -13.31
N ILE A 149 -5.68 11.29 -13.49
CA ILE A 149 -5.16 10.38 -12.45
C ILE A 149 -4.75 11.17 -11.21
N ARG A 150 -4.05 12.29 -11.37
CA ARG A 150 -3.69 13.18 -10.25
C ARG A 150 -4.93 13.65 -9.48
N GLU A 151 -5.95 14.10 -10.20
CA GLU A 151 -7.21 14.52 -9.55
C GLU A 151 -7.86 13.37 -8.80
N THR A 152 -7.89 12.19 -9.39
CA THR A 152 -8.44 10.97 -8.76
C THR A 152 -7.70 10.63 -7.47
N ILE A 153 -6.38 10.59 -7.49
CA ILE A 153 -5.54 10.33 -6.31
C ILE A 153 -5.78 11.39 -5.24
N THR A 154 -5.83 12.68 -5.64
CA THR A 154 -6.09 13.78 -4.71
C THR A 154 -7.46 13.63 -4.03
N ARG A 155 -8.51 13.29 -4.78
CA ARG A 155 -9.85 13.07 -4.23
C ARG A 155 -9.91 11.88 -3.27
N ILE A 156 -9.17 10.81 -3.57
CA ILE A 156 -9.06 9.66 -2.67
C ILE A 156 -8.36 10.07 -1.37
N TYR A 157 -7.26 10.81 -1.42
CA TYR A 157 -6.63 11.34 -0.21
C TYR A 157 -7.57 12.24 0.59
N VAL A 158 -8.35 13.13 -0.06
CA VAL A 158 -9.38 13.94 0.62
C VAL A 158 -10.37 13.04 1.39
N GLN A 159 -10.88 12.03 0.74
CA GLN A 159 -11.83 11.09 1.33
C GLN A 159 -11.24 10.31 2.51
N ARG A 160 -9.98 9.88 2.37
CA ARG A 160 -9.32 9.01 3.36
C ARG A 160 -8.72 9.76 4.53
N THR A 161 -8.30 11.03 4.33
CA THR A 161 -7.66 11.85 5.37
C THR A 161 -8.61 12.85 6.02
N GLY A 162 -9.69 13.23 5.34
CA GLY A 162 -10.56 14.33 5.76
C GLY A 162 -10.00 15.73 5.52
N GLN A 163 -8.81 15.85 4.87
CA GLN A 163 -8.19 17.12 4.55
C GLN A 163 -8.90 17.83 3.39
N ASN A 164 -8.72 19.15 3.30
CA ASN A 164 -9.25 19.93 2.20
C ASN A 164 -8.51 19.62 0.88
N PHE A 165 -9.26 19.57 -0.23
CA PHE A 165 -8.73 19.29 -1.57
C PHE A 165 -7.54 20.22 -1.95
N PHE A 166 -7.67 21.52 -1.66
CA PHE A 166 -6.63 22.48 -1.99
C PHE A 166 -5.35 22.26 -1.18
N ILE A 167 -5.46 21.86 0.09
CA ILE A 167 -4.31 21.54 0.94
C ILE A 167 -3.57 20.33 0.36
N ILE A 168 -4.26 19.24 0.09
CA ILE A 168 -3.65 18.04 -0.49
C ILE A 168 -3.04 18.34 -1.86
N SER A 169 -3.76 19.06 -2.72
CA SER A 169 -3.27 19.42 -4.05
C SER A 169 -2.00 20.27 -4.00
N GLU A 170 -1.89 21.19 -3.04
CA GLU A 170 -0.70 22.04 -2.84
C GLU A 170 0.45 21.22 -2.23
N ASP A 171 0.16 20.40 -1.24
CA ASP A 171 1.16 19.56 -0.58
C ASP A 171 1.76 18.52 -1.55
N MET A 172 0.98 18.01 -2.48
CA MET A 172 1.46 17.07 -3.50
C MET A 172 2.34 17.70 -4.59
N GLU A 173 2.47 19.04 -4.67
CA GLU A 173 3.36 19.70 -5.66
C GLU A 173 4.84 19.37 -5.42
N ARG A 174 5.20 18.91 -4.24
CA ARG A 174 6.58 18.57 -3.85
C ARG A 174 6.58 17.33 -2.96
N ASP A 175 7.76 16.75 -2.74
CA ASP A 175 7.93 15.65 -1.82
C ASP A 175 7.73 16.12 -0.37
N ILE A 176 6.59 15.78 0.22
CA ILE A 176 6.31 16.07 1.64
C ILE A 176 6.50 14.81 2.47
N PHE A 177 7.54 14.84 3.30
CA PHE A 177 7.85 13.77 4.25
C PHE A 177 7.24 14.05 5.62
N MET A 178 6.59 13.05 6.18
CA MET A 178 5.93 13.07 7.47
C MET A 178 6.51 11.99 8.39
N SER A 179 6.68 12.32 9.66
CA SER A 179 6.83 11.34 10.73
C SER A 179 5.50 10.59 10.97
N ALA A 180 5.52 9.54 11.76
CA ALA A 180 4.29 8.81 12.12
C ALA A 180 3.28 9.75 12.83
N VAL A 181 3.73 10.69 13.67
CA VAL A 181 2.86 11.65 14.34
C VAL A 181 2.21 12.60 13.35
N GLU A 182 3.01 13.20 12.47
CA GLU A 182 2.52 14.10 11.42
C GLU A 182 1.56 13.39 10.45
N ALA A 183 1.85 12.14 10.07
CA ALA A 183 0.99 11.34 9.20
C ALA A 183 -0.36 11.01 9.86
N ARG A 184 -0.38 10.77 11.18
CA ARG A 184 -1.62 10.61 11.94
C ARG A 184 -2.41 11.93 12.00
N ASP A 185 -1.76 13.01 12.32
CA ASP A 185 -2.40 14.34 12.44
C ASP A 185 -2.88 14.84 11.07
N TYR A 186 -2.23 14.41 9.99
CA TYR A 186 -2.67 14.63 8.61
C TYR A 186 -3.86 13.74 8.21
N GLY A 187 -4.04 12.59 8.86
CA GLY A 187 -5.13 11.64 8.62
C GLY A 187 -4.79 10.49 7.67
N ILE A 188 -3.52 10.30 7.30
CA ILE A 188 -3.08 9.17 6.46
C ILE A 188 -3.15 7.87 7.26
N ILE A 189 -2.83 7.92 8.55
CA ILE A 189 -2.94 6.80 9.48
C ILE A 189 -3.83 7.17 10.68
N ASP A 190 -4.28 6.16 11.41
CA ASP A 190 -5.12 6.31 12.59
C ASP A 190 -4.33 6.13 13.89
N LEU A 191 -3.38 5.21 13.88
CA LEU A 191 -2.68 4.77 15.09
C LEU A 191 -1.16 4.73 14.89
N ILE A 192 -0.43 4.96 15.97
CA ILE A 192 1.02 4.73 16.06
C ILE A 192 1.21 3.55 17.01
N SER A 193 1.77 2.44 16.50
CA SER A 193 2.03 1.27 17.32
C SER A 193 3.28 1.50 18.17
N VAL A 194 3.10 1.56 19.48
CA VAL A 194 4.20 1.74 20.44
C VAL A 194 4.61 0.40 21.07
N ASN A 195 3.70 -0.60 21.04
CA ASN A 195 3.92 -1.99 21.47
C ASN A 195 3.03 -2.90 20.62
N LEU A 196 3.59 -3.98 20.12
CA LEU A 196 2.85 -5.14 19.63
C LEU A 196 2.43 -6.00 20.80
#